data_e87421b1a47d9e1ac48f2c8d7f384ea8
#
_entry.id   e87421b1a47d9e1ac48f2c8d7f384ea8
#
_cell.length_a   1.000
_cell.length_b   1.000
_cell.length_c   1.000
_cell.angle_alpha   90.00
_cell.angle_beta   90.00
_cell.angle_gamma   90.00
#
_symmetry.space_group_name_H-M   'P 1'
#
loop_
_entity.id
_entity.type
_entity.pdbx_description
1 polymer ?
#
loop_
_entity_poly.entity_id
_entity_poly.type
_entity_poly.pdbx_seq_one_letter_code
_entity_poly.pdbx_strand_id
1 'polypeptide(L)'
;ADEFLAALDQNFSAISTVPDDEDESVAATVDDIIESTKDFILKELSKNLKGFDFEYFVADLLRAMGYRTTVSPHGGDHGIDIIAYKDELPPRILVQVKSQDSDIKETTIQSLKGAMHEGDYGLFVSLSNYAKNAQVYLQHTPIIRGINGNELVDLILKYYDDLSEKYKKMIPLKKVYIPVAHIDAD
;
A
#
# COMPACT_ATOMS: atom_id res chain seq x y z
N ALA A 1 24.78 -32.77 29.48
CA ALA A 1 24.83 -32.28 28.09
C ALA A 1 24.03 -33.21 27.15
N ASP A 2 24.11 -34.53 27.37
CA ASP A 2 23.48 -35.53 26.51
C ASP A 2 21.94 -35.59 26.63
N GLU A 3 21.40 -35.37 27.85
CA GLU A 3 19.94 -35.31 28.05
C GLU A 3 19.28 -34.09 27.40
N PHE A 4 19.97 -32.97 27.25
CA PHE A 4 19.45 -31.77 26.60
C PHE A 4 19.41 -31.92 25.09
N LEU A 5 20.41 -32.57 24.50
CA LEU A 5 20.45 -32.88 23.06
C LEU A 5 19.41 -33.95 22.69
N ALA A 6 19.17 -34.94 23.53
CA ALA A 6 18.14 -35.96 23.33
C ALA A 6 16.71 -35.36 23.41
N ALA A 7 16.49 -34.35 24.26
CA ALA A 7 15.21 -33.64 24.34
C ALA A 7 14.97 -32.74 23.12
N LEU A 8 16.03 -32.17 22.52
CA LEU A 8 15.95 -31.40 21.29
C LEU A 8 15.63 -32.31 20.09
N ASP A 9 16.27 -33.49 19.98
CA ASP A 9 16.01 -34.44 18.91
C ASP A 9 14.58 -35.02 18.97
N GLN A 10 14.05 -35.27 20.16
CA GLN A 10 12.65 -35.74 20.32
C GLN A 10 11.63 -34.65 19.93
N ASN A 11 11.90 -33.38 20.22
CA ASN A 11 11.05 -32.29 19.77
C ASN A 11 11.16 -32.06 18.26
N PHE A 12 12.33 -32.28 17.66
CA PHE A 12 12.51 -32.14 16.21
C PHE A 12 11.85 -33.27 15.42
N SER A 13 11.85 -34.51 15.95
CA SER A 13 11.17 -35.64 15.32
C SER A 13 9.63 -35.56 15.39
N ALA A 14 9.07 -34.82 16.36
CA ALA A 14 7.64 -34.60 16.47
C ALA A 14 7.09 -33.56 15.48
N ILE A 15 7.97 -32.75 14.87
CA ILE A 15 7.59 -31.71 13.89
C ILE A 15 7.61 -32.25 12.44
N SER A 16 8.18 -33.44 12.19
CA SER A 16 8.41 -33.95 10.83
C SER A 16 7.34 -34.92 10.30
N THR A 17 6.17 -35.03 10.95
CA THR A 17 5.05 -35.85 10.45
C THR A 17 3.75 -35.06 10.53
N VAL A 18 3.64 -33.99 9.71
CA VAL A 18 2.37 -33.31 9.44
C VAL A 18 1.81 -33.94 8.17
N PRO A 19 0.56 -34.47 8.16
CA PRO A 19 -0.06 -34.98 6.94
C PRO A 19 -0.34 -33.89 5.92
N ASP A 20 -0.38 -34.19 4.62
CA ASP A 20 -0.65 -33.26 3.50
C ASP A 20 -1.92 -32.39 3.67
N ASP A 21 -2.91 -32.86 4.42
CA ASP A 21 -4.16 -32.12 4.73
C ASP A 21 -3.96 -30.92 5.66
N GLU A 22 -2.87 -30.84 6.43
CA GLU A 22 -2.57 -29.69 7.31
C GLU A 22 -1.89 -28.55 6.56
N ASP A 23 -1.17 -28.80 5.48
CA ASP A 23 -0.53 -27.77 4.66
C ASP A 23 -1.57 -26.91 3.92
N GLU A 24 -2.65 -27.51 3.40
CA GLU A 24 -3.77 -26.75 2.82
C GLU A 24 -4.50 -25.88 3.87
N SER A 25 -4.67 -26.39 5.09
CA SER A 25 -5.34 -25.65 6.16
C SER A 25 -4.52 -24.47 6.67
N VAL A 26 -3.19 -24.60 6.71
CA VAL A 26 -2.27 -23.53 7.11
C VAL A 26 -2.22 -22.45 6.03
N ALA A 27 -2.15 -22.82 4.75
CA ALA A 27 -2.17 -21.89 3.63
C ALA A 27 -3.47 -21.07 3.60
N ALA A 28 -4.64 -21.71 3.74
CA ALA A 28 -5.93 -21.04 3.82
C ALA A 28 -6.00 -20.06 5.01
N THR A 29 -5.46 -20.42 6.16
CA THR A 29 -5.41 -19.54 7.35
C THR A 29 -4.52 -18.31 7.14
N VAL A 30 -3.40 -18.46 6.41
CA VAL A 30 -2.49 -17.37 6.08
C VAL A 30 -3.17 -16.37 5.15
N ASP A 31 -3.84 -16.85 4.11
CA ASP A 31 -4.57 -16.01 3.16
C ASP A 31 -5.70 -15.24 3.85
N ASP A 32 -6.44 -15.86 4.75
CA ASP A 32 -7.47 -15.22 5.57
C ASP A 32 -6.88 -14.10 6.46
N ILE A 33 -5.70 -14.32 7.04
CA ILE A 33 -5.01 -13.30 7.85
C ILE A 33 -4.57 -12.11 6.97
N ILE A 34 -4.04 -12.38 5.78
CA ILE A 34 -3.63 -11.34 4.84
C ILE A 34 -4.84 -10.51 4.42
N GLU A 35 -5.93 -11.16 4.03
CA GLU A 35 -7.15 -10.49 3.57
C GLU A 35 -7.79 -9.65 4.69
N SER A 36 -7.94 -10.22 5.89
CA SER A 36 -8.47 -9.50 7.05
C SER A 36 -7.57 -8.33 7.48
N THR A 37 -6.25 -8.43 7.29
CA THR A 37 -5.31 -7.34 7.56
C THR A 37 -5.50 -6.21 6.54
N LYS A 38 -5.67 -6.52 5.27
CA LYS A 38 -5.94 -5.54 4.20
C LYS A 38 -7.26 -4.80 4.45
N ASP A 39 -8.31 -5.53 4.79
CA ASP A 39 -9.62 -4.97 5.13
C ASP A 39 -9.55 -4.06 6.37
N PHE A 40 -8.82 -4.47 7.40
CA PHE A 40 -8.58 -3.65 8.57
C PHE A 40 -7.91 -2.33 8.21
N ILE A 41 -6.84 -2.37 7.40
CA ILE A 41 -6.12 -1.16 6.98
C ILE A 41 -7.06 -0.22 6.21
N LEU A 42 -7.78 -0.71 5.19
CA LEU A 42 -8.73 0.10 4.41
C LEU A 42 -9.79 0.74 5.29
N LYS A 43 -10.32 -0.01 6.26
CA LYS A 43 -11.31 0.48 7.21
C LYS A 43 -10.77 1.60 8.10
N GLU A 44 -9.55 1.43 8.63
CA GLU A 44 -8.92 2.48 9.45
C GLU A 44 -8.59 3.73 8.63
N LEU A 45 -8.13 3.60 7.39
CA LEU A 45 -7.92 4.72 6.48
C LEU A 45 -9.23 5.47 6.21
N SER A 46 -10.27 4.76 5.79
CA SER A 46 -11.58 5.35 5.47
C SER A 46 -12.24 6.03 6.67
N LYS A 47 -12.01 5.50 7.87
CA LYS A 47 -12.56 6.05 9.11
C LYS A 47 -11.84 7.30 9.59
N ASN A 48 -10.51 7.28 9.55
CA ASN A 48 -9.67 8.27 10.23
C ASN A 48 -9.09 9.33 9.30
N LEU A 49 -9.03 9.06 7.99
CA LEU A 49 -8.36 9.93 7.01
C LEU A 49 -9.35 10.42 5.94
N LYS A 50 -9.83 11.65 6.13
CA LYS A 50 -10.69 12.32 5.14
C LYS A 50 -10.08 13.65 4.73
N GLY A 51 -10.26 14.00 3.44
CA GLY A 51 -9.76 15.27 2.91
C GLY A 51 -8.26 15.42 3.16
N PHE A 52 -7.89 16.50 3.80
CA PHE A 52 -6.47 16.87 4.04
C PHE A 52 -5.69 15.86 4.89
N ASP A 53 -6.34 15.17 5.84
CA ASP A 53 -5.65 14.14 6.62
C ASP A 53 -5.18 12.99 5.72
N PHE A 54 -5.91 12.67 4.67
CA PHE A 54 -5.51 11.68 3.68
C PHE A 54 -4.36 12.18 2.79
N GLU A 55 -4.35 13.47 2.43
CA GLU A 55 -3.23 14.09 1.69
C GLU A 55 -1.93 14.00 2.50
N TYR A 56 -1.96 14.36 3.78
CA TYR A 56 -0.80 14.25 4.67
C TYR A 56 -0.32 12.80 4.85
N PHE A 57 -1.25 11.85 4.92
CA PHE A 57 -0.91 10.43 5.00
C PHE A 57 -0.20 9.96 3.73
N VAL A 58 -0.74 10.27 2.55
CA VAL A 58 -0.11 9.89 1.27
C VAL A 58 1.26 10.57 1.12
N ALA A 59 1.40 11.82 1.56
CA ALA A 59 2.69 12.50 1.58
C ALA A 59 3.71 11.78 2.51
N ASP A 60 3.28 11.27 3.66
CA ASP A 60 4.12 10.50 4.57
C ASP A 60 4.54 9.16 3.96
N LEU A 61 3.59 8.44 3.33
CA LEU A 61 3.89 7.21 2.61
C LEU A 61 4.90 7.43 1.48
N LEU A 62 4.75 8.50 0.70
CA LEU A 62 5.72 8.84 -0.34
C LEU A 62 7.11 9.14 0.24
N ARG A 63 7.19 9.78 1.42
CA ARG A 63 8.48 9.97 2.13
C ARG A 63 9.07 8.64 2.57
N ALA A 64 8.26 7.73 3.11
CA ALA A 64 8.68 6.36 3.44
C ALA A 64 9.24 5.62 2.22
N MET A 65 8.70 5.89 1.02
CA MET A 65 9.18 5.38 -0.27
C MET A 65 10.44 6.09 -0.79
N GLY A 66 10.97 7.10 -0.06
CA GLY A 66 12.17 7.84 -0.40
C GLY A 66 11.95 9.04 -1.32
N TYR A 67 10.70 9.55 -1.42
CA TYR A 67 10.40 10.81 -2.10
C TYR A 67 10.44 11.98 -1.13
N ARG A 68 10.77 13.16 -1.64
CA ARG A 68 10.52 14.43 -0.94
C ARG A 68 9.18 14.97 -1.37
N THR A 69 8.37 15.41 -0.41
CA THR A 69 6.99 15.83 -0.66
C THR A 69 6.71 17.20 -0.07
N THR A 70 5.92 17.99 -0.79
CA THR A 70 5.31 19.22 -0.32
C THR A 70 3.80 19.10 -0.50
N VAL A 71 3.04 19.22 0.57
CA VAL A 71 1.57 19.25 0.52
C VAL A 71 1.15 20.67 0.13
N SER A 72 0.25 20.78 -0.84
CA SER A 72 -0.26 22.07 -1.33
C SER A 72 -1.11 22.76 -0.26
N PRO A 73 -1.06 24.09 -0.14
CA PRO A 73 -1.95 24.85 0.73
C PRO A 73 -3.42 24.68 0.31
N HIS A 74 -4.33 24.80 1.27
CA HIS A 74 -5.77 24.72 1.02
C HIS A 74 -6.22 25.73 -0.06
N GLY A 75 -6.93 25.24 -1.07
CA GLY A 75 -7.36 26.04 -2.21
C GLY A 75 -6.29 26.26 -3.29
N GLY A 76 -5.20 25.50 -3.21
CA GLY A 76 -4.10 25.55 -4.16
C GLY A 76 -4.43 24.99 -5.54
N ASP A 77 -3.62 25.37 -6.46
CA ASP A 77 -3.71 25.32 -7.91
C ASP A 77 -4.22 24.01 -8.51
N HIS A 78 -5.41 24.07 -9.12
CA HIS A 78 -5.93 23.05 -10.06
C HIS A 78 -6.12 21.63 -9.50
N GLY A 79 -6.30 21.46 -8.16
CA GLY A 79 -6.58 20.16 -7.55
C GLY A 79 -5.34 19.28 -7.38
N ILE A 80 -4.14 19.87 -7.36
CA ILE A 80 -2.91 19.18 -6.98
C ILE A 80 -2.75 19.26 -5.46
N ASP A 81 -2.74 18.10 -4.83
CA ASP A 81 -2.70 17.97 -3.37
C ASP A 81 -1.26 17.86 -2.85
N ILE A 82 -0.37 17.19 -3.60
CA ILE A 82 1.02 16.98 -3.20
C ILE A 82 1.93 17.15 -4.42
N ILE A 83 3.10 17.74 -4.23
CA ILE A 83 4.21 17.72 -5.20
C ILE A 83 5.33 16.86 -4.62
N ALA A 84 5.77 15.87 -5.38
CA ALA A 84 6.80 14.94 -4.97
C ALA A 84 7.99 14.93 -5.95
N TYR A 85 9.18 14.68 -5.40
CA TYR A 85 10.43 14.54 -6.14
C TYR A 85 11.20 13.34 -5.62
N LYS A 86 11.79 12.55 -6.52
CA LYS A 86 12.69 11.46 -6.13
C LYS A 86 14.04 12.02 -5.66
N ASP A 87 14.58 12.96 -6.42
CA ASP A 87 15.87 13.60 -6.24
C ASP A 87 15.72 15.12 -6.26
N GLU A 88 16.87 15.86 -6.30
CA GLU A 88 16.90 17.31 -6.43
C GLU A 88 16.44 17.81 -7.82
N LEU A 89 16.42 16.91 -8.80
CA LEU A 89 16.20 17.23 -10.21
C LEU A 89 14.85 16.69 -10.70
N PRO A 90 14.32 17.24 -11.83
CA PRO A 90 13.15 16.69 -12.50
C PRO A 90 13.32 15.19 -12.84
N PRO A 91 12.20 14.46 -12.99
CA PRO A 91 10.84 14.97 -13.07
C PRO A 91 10.19 15.23 -11.70
N ARG A 92 9.28 16.19 -11.64
CA ARG A 92 8.36 16.31 -10.53
C ARG A 92 7.14 15.41 -10.75
N ILE A 93 6.55 14.97 -9.64
CA ILE A 93 5.35 14.15 -9.64
C ILE A 93 4.23 14.98 -9.01
N LEU A 94 3.20 15.25 -9.78
CA LEU A 94 1.99 15.91 -9.28
C LEU A 94 1.03 14.85 -8.77
N VAL A 95 0.64 14.94 -7.50
CA VAL A 95 -0.19 13.94 -6.84
C VAL A 95 -1.55 14.54 -6.52
N GLN A 96 -2.59 13.81 -6.92
CA GLN A 96 -3.97 14.09 -6.52
C GLN A 96 -4.50 12.91 -5.71
N VAL A 97 -5.18 13.18 -4.60
CA VAL A 97 -5.73 12.15 -3.72
C VAL A 97 -7.24 12.30 -3.56
N LYS A 98 -7.95 11.17 -3.42
CA LYS A 98 -9.39 11.13 -3.17
C LYS A 98 -9.73 10.07 -2.15
N SER A 99 -10.33 10.49 -1.03
CA SER A 99 -10.80 9.62 0.05
C SER A 99 -12.29 9.23 -0.07
N GLN A 100 -12.86 9.34 -1.28
CA GLN A 100 -14.25 8.99 -1.54
C GLN A 100 -14.46 7.48 -1.64
N ASP A 101 -15.68 7.04 -1.34
CA ASP A 101 -16.06 5.61 -1.40
C ASP A 101 -16.54 5.19 -2.81
N SER A 102 -16.93 6.15 -3.66
CA SER A 102 -17.37 5.88 -5.03
C SER A 102 -16.18 5.77 -6.00
N ASP A 103 -16.33 4.93 -7.02
CA ASP A 103 -15.31 4.74 -8.05
C ASP A 103 -14.90 6.05 -8.73
N ILE A 104 -13.60 6.18 -8.97
CA ILE A 104 -13.00 7.33 -9.63
C ILE A 104 -13.36 7.33 -11.11
N LYS A 105 -13.90 8.44 -11.59
CA LYS A 105 -14.27 8.62 -12.99
C LYS A 105 -13.07 9.12 -13.81
N GLU A 106 -13.09 8.82 -15.10
CA GLU A 106 -12.10 9.29 -16.07
C GLU A 106 -11.90 10.82 -16.03
N THR A 107 -12.99 11.58 -15.97
CA THR A 107 -12.94 13.05 -15.94
C THR A 107 -12.14 13.61 -14.76
N THR A 108 -12.12 12.88 -13.64
CA THR A 108 -11.35 13.27 -12.45
C THR A 108 -9.84 13.11 -12.70
N ILE A 109 -9.42 12.05 -13.41
CA ILE A 109 -8.02 11.84 -13.78
C ILE A 109 -7.59 12.82 -14.88
N GLN A 110 -8.48 13.15 -15.81
CA GLN A 110 -8.23 14.17 -16.83
C GLN A 110 -7.95 15.55 -16.21
N SER A 111 -8.56 15.87 -15.06
CA SER A 111 -8.28 17.10 -14.32
C SER A 111 -6.81 17.16 -13.87
N LEU A 112 -6.26 16.06 -13.33
CA LEU A 112 -4.84 15.97 -13.01
C LEU A 112 -3.97 16.16 -14.26
N LYS A 113 -4.34 15.50 -15.37
CA LYS A 113 -3.62 15.65 -16.65
C LYS A 113 -3.59 17.10 -17.13
N GLY A 114 -4.70 17.83 -16.95
CA GLY A 114 -4.82 19.25 -17.33
C GLY A 114 -3.92 20.20 -16.50
N ALA A 115 -3.56 19.80 -15.29
CA ALA A 115 -2.67 20.57 -14.42
C ALA A 115 -1.18 20.29 -14.65
N MET A 116 -0.83 19.24 -15.42
CA MET A 116 0.54 18.83 -15.70
C MET A 116 1.15 19.66 -16.82
N HIS A 117 2.44 19.99 -16.68
CA HIS A 117 3.25 20.59 -17.73
C HIS A 117 4.11 19.52 -18.41
N GLU A 118 4.77 19.90 -19.49
CA GLU A 118 5.72 19.01 -20.17
C GLU A 118 6.86 18.57 -19.22
N GLY A 119 7.12 17.28 -19.18
CA GLY A 119 8.10 16.67 -18.26
C GLY A 119 7.56 16.30 -16.88
N ASP A 120 6.30 16.65 -16.52
CA ASP A 120 5.68 16.20 -15.28
C ASP A 120 5.18 14.75 -15.38
N TYR A 121 5.19 14.07 -14.23
CA TYR A 121 4.44 12.83 -14.04
C TYR A 121 3.25 13.05 -13.11
N GLY A 122 2.20 12.27 -13.30
CA GLY A 122 1.02 12.29 -12.45
C GLY A 122 0.91 11.03 -11.59
N LEU A 123 0.49 11.22 -10.35
CA LEU A 123 0.09 10.13 -9.47
C LEU A 123 -1.31 10.43 -8.93
N PHE A 124 -2.25 9.52 -9.20
CA PHE A 124 -3.60 9.61 -8.66
C PHE A 124 -3.79 8.51 -7.61
N VAL A 125 -4.10 8.87 -6.36
CA VAL A 125 -4.28 7.93 -5.26
C VAL A 125 -5.72 7.99 -4.76
N SER A 126 -6.38 6.83 -4.64
CA SER A 126 -7.75 6.74 -4.13
C SER A 126 -7.91 5.58 -3.15
N LEU A 127 -8.82 5.74 -2.18
CA LEU A 127 -9.28 4.63 -1.33
C LEU A 127 -10.25 3.70 -2.08
N SER A 128 -10.96 4.22 -3.10
CA SER A 128 -11.89 3.47 -3.95
C SER A 128 -11.20 2.92 -5.20
N ASN A 129 -11.96 2.16 -5.99
CA ASN A 129 -11.52 1.67 -7.28
C ASN A 129 -11.64 2.73 -8.38
N TYR A 130 -11.14 2.41 -9.55
CA TYR A 130 -11.32 3.20 -10.79
C TYR A 130 -12.44 2.61 -11.62
N ALA A 131 -13.37 3.44 -12.09
CA ALA A 131 -14.36 3.05 -13.07
C ALA A 131 -13.68 2.53 -14.34
N LYS A 132 -14.36 1.66 -15.09
CA LYS A 132 -13.79 1.00 -16.27
C LYS A 132 -13.16 1.99 -17.28
N ASN A 133 -13.83 3.11 -17.55
CA ASN A 133 -13.30 4.13 -18.46
C ASN A 133 -12.03 4.80 -17.90
N ALA A 134 -11.98 5.03 -16.58
CA ALA A 134 -10.80 5.57 -15.91
C ALA A 134 -9.61 4.61 -16.00
N GLN A 135 -9.83 3.30 -15.85
CA GLN A 135 -8.78 2.29 -16.02
C GLN A 135 -8.22 2.29 -17.44
N VAL A 136 -9.10 2.33 -18.45
CA VAL A 136 -8.70 2.42 -19.87
C VAL A 136 -7.91 3.70 -20.13
N TYR A 137 -8.36 4.83 -19.59
CA TYR A 137 -7.65 6.10 -19.72
C TYR A 137 -6.24 6.04 -19.12
N LEU A 138 -6.08 5.46 -17.93
CA LEU A 138 -4.77 5.28 -17.28
C LEU A 138 -3.83 4.38 -18.11
N GLN A 139 -4.36 3.30 -18.70
CA GLN A 139 -3.57 2.42 -19.57
C GLN A 139 -3.03 3.15 -20.81
N HIS A 140 -3.78 4.11 -21.36
CA HIS A 140 -3.37 4.91 -22.52
C HIS A 140 -2.61 6.20 -22.16
N THR A 141 -2.43 6.48 -20.88
CA THR A 141 -1.76 7.69 -20.39
C THR A 141 -0.59 7.31 -19.45
N PRO A 142 0.51 6.75 -19.98
CA PRO A 142 1.58 6.13 -19.17
C PRO A 142 2.31 7.10 -18.25
N ILE A 143 2.18 8.41 -18.46
CA ILE A 143 2.75 9.45 -17.59
C ILE A 143 1.92 9.66 -16.31
N ILE A 144 0.74 9.02 -16.18
CA ILE A 144 -0.09 9.05 -14.98
C ILE A 144 -0.23 7.63 -14.43
N ARG A 145 0.18 7.44 -13.18
CA ARG A 145 -0.08 6.21 -12.42
C ARG A 145 -1.30 6.40 -11.52
N GLY A 146 -2.25 5.46 -11.60
CA GLY A 146 -3.32 5.32 -10.62
C GLY A 146 -2.96 4.29 -9.54
N ILE A 147 -3.29 4.58 -8.30
CA ILE A 147 -3.18 3.67 -7.14
C ILE A 147 -4.56 3.60 -6.51
N ASN A 148 -5.18 2.43 -6.52
CA ASN A 148 -6.46 2.18 -5.84
C ASN A 148 -6.24 1.76 -4.37
N GLY A 149 -7.34 1.55 -3.62
CA GLY A 149 -7.27 1.19 -2.21
C GLY A 149 -6.46 -0.07 -1.93
N ASN A 150 -6.58 -1.12 -2.75
CA ASN A 150 -5.83 -2.36 -2.57
C ASN A 150 -4.34 -2.17 -2.83
N GLU A 151 -3.98 -1.50 -3.92
CA GLU A 151 -2.58 -1.16 -4.24
C GLU A 151 -1.97 -0.25 -3.16
N LEU A 152 -2.78 0.68 -2.61
CA LEU A 152 -2.35 1.53 -1.50
C LEU A 152 -2.03 0.72 -0.25
N VAL A 153 -2.86 -0.26 0.09
CA VAL A 153 -2.60 -1.17 1.22
C VAL A 153 -1.33 -1.98 1.02
N ASP A 154 -1.09 -2.50 -0.18
CA ASP A 154 0.15 -3.22 -0.50
C ASP A 154 1.39 -2.34 -0.32
N LEU A 155 1.31 -1.05 -0.71
CA LEU A 155 2.40 -0.08 -0.46
C LEU A 155 2.57 0.22 1.03
N ILE A 156 1.48 0.37 1.78
CA ILE A 156 1.53 0.58 3.24
C ILE A 156 2.23 -0.59 3.92
N LEU A 157 1.86 -1.82 3.60
CA LEU A 157 2.48 -3.02 4.18
C LEU A 157 3.97 -3.09 3.84
N LYS A 158 4.34 -2.76 2.59
CA LYS A 158 5.74 -2.78 2.13
C LYS A 158 6.61 -1.77 2.86
N TYR A 159 6.10 -0.55 3.11
CA TYR A 159 6.86 0.56 3.69
C TYR A 159 6.42 0.89 5.12
N TYR A 160 5.73 -0.04 5.79
CA TYR A 160 5.15 0.18 7.11
C TYR A 160 6.16 0.62 8.17
N ASP A 161 7.35 0.04 8.16
CA ASP A 161 8.39 0.35 9.15
C ASP A 161 8.91 1.79 9.03
N ASP A 162 8.87 2.36 7.83
CA ASP A 162 9.35 3.70 7.51
C ASP A 162 8.27 4.79 7.63
N LEU A 163 7.01 4.40 7.90
CA LEU A 163 5.94 5.36 8.19
C LEU A 163 6.20 6.09 9.51
N SER A 164 5.72 7.32 9.63
CA SER A 164 5.79 8.06 10.87
C SER A 164 5.01 7.38 11.99
N GLU A 165 5.44 7.56 13.24
CA GLU A 165 4.82 6.97 14.44
C GLU A 165 3.34 7.31 14.58
N LYS A 166 2.91 8.48 14.09
CA LYS A 166 1.50 8.90 14.07
C LYS A 166 0.65 7.87 13.32
N TYR A 167 1.10 7.44 12.14
CA TYR A 167 0.33 6.54 11.28
C TYR A 167 0.49 5.08 11.70
N LYS A 168 1.64 4.68 12.22
CA LYS A 168 1.80 3.35 12.84
C LYS A 168 0.88 3.15 14.05
N LYS A 169 0.65 4.19 14.84
CA LYS A 169 -0.34 4.15 15.95
C LYS A 169 -1.78 4.10 15.45
N MET A 170 -2.08 4.73 14.33
CA MET A 170 -3.41 4.73 13.72
C MET A 170 -3.73 3.37 13.07
N ILE A 171 -2.72 2.72 12.46
CA ILE A 171 -2.81 1.41 11.85
C ILE A 171 -1.86 0.47 12.60
N PRO A 172 -2.22 -0.01 13.81
CA PRO A 172 -1.32 -0.80 14.64
C PRO A 172 -1.17 -2.22 14.08
N LEU A 173 -0.04 -2.50 13.43
CA LEU A 173 0.29 -3.81 12.89
C LEU A 173 1.50 -4.40 13.61
N LYS A 174 1.58 -5.74 13.61
CA LYS A 174 2.72 -6.51 14.10
C LYS A 174 3.21 -7.44 13.01
N LYS A 175 4.50 -7.41 12.70
CA LYS A 175 5.13 -8.40 11.84
C LYS A 175 5.24 -9.74 12.55
N VAL A 176 4.88 -10.80 11.84
CA VAL A 176 5.07 -12.18 12.27
C VAL A 176 5.69 -12.97 11.11
N TYR A 177 6.52 -13.96 11.43
CA TYR A 177 7.02 -14.93 10.47
C TYR A 177 6.08 -16.13 10.48
N ILE A 178 5.62 -16.52 9.31
CA ILE A 178 4.72 -17.66 9.13
C ILE A 178 5.52 -18.74 8.40
N PRO A 179 5.56 -19.98 8.91
CA PRO A 179 6.17 -21.09 8.18
C PRO A 179 5.43 -21.27 6.85
N VAL A 180 6.17 -21.45 5.78
CA VAL A 180 5.62 -21.86 4.48
C VAL A 180 6.10 -23.28 4.18
N ALA A 181 5.27 -24.08 3.49
CA ALA A 181 5.68 -25.36 2.98
C ALA A 181 6.93 -25.21 2.09
N HIS A 182 7.82 -26.19 2.09
CA HIS A 182 9.03 -26.17 1.26
C HIS A 182 8.64 -25.96 -0.20
N ILE A 183 9.03 -24.82 -0.76
CA ILE A 183 9.03 -24.62 -2.20
C ILE A 183 10.28 -25.36 -2.69
N ASP A 184 10.11 -26.50 -3.34
CA ASP A 184 11.19 -27.14 -4.06
C ASP A 184 11.71 -26.13 -5.09
N ALA A 185 12.94 -25.70 -4.89
CA ALA A 185 13.62 -24.82 -5.84
C ALA A 185 14.04 -25.69 -7.03
N ASP A 186 13.38 -25.50 -8.17
CA ASP A 186 13.83 -25.96 -9.49
C ASP A 186 15.09 -25.20 -9.94
#